data_fd4c3d58aef500b600eea05f288979d5
#
_entry.id   fd4c3d58aef500b600eea05f288979d5
#
_cell.length_a   1.000
_cell.length_b   1.000
_cell.length_c   1.000
_cell.angle_alpha   90.00
_cell.angle_beta   90.00
_cell.angle_gamma   90.00
#
_symmetry.space_group_name_H-M   'P 1'
#
loop_
_entity.id
_entity.type
_entity.pdbx_description
1 polymer ?
#
loop_
_entity_poly.entity_id
_entity_poly.type
_entity_poly.pdbx_seq_one_letter_code
_entity_poly.pdbx_strand_id
1 'polypeptide(L)'
;AFKGGKPMTVEEISYAINEMSTSYKGKQLKGQSLPLIELTGGEPLLQKNCPLLMTQLCDAGYTVLIETSGAHPIQNLDPRIRKIMDLKCPSSGESDRMLWDNIQHLTYQDEIKCVIATHEDYEWCKAQIEKWELEKRCEILFSWCAPLTESQRNPSLNPSPSTDDLISRQALIERMIE
;
A
#
# COMPACT_ATOMS: atom_id res chain seq x y z
N ALA A 1 4.50 12.32 -10.10
CA ALA A 1 4.48 13.25 -8.97
C ALA A 1 3.14 13.98 -8.95
N PHE A 2 2.39 13.88 -7.86
CA PHE A 2 1.14 14.61 -7.69
C PHE A 2 1.45 16.12 -7.57
N LYS A 3 0.95 16.91 -8.54
CA LYS A 3 1.02 18.36 -8.47
C LYS A 3 -0.19 18.86 -7.69
N GLY A 4 0.00 19.75 -6.71
CA GLY A 4 -1.09 20.43 -6.04
C GLY A 4 -1.30 20.10 -4.55
N GLY A 5 -0.35 19.45 -3.89
CA GLY A 5 -0.35 19.30 -2.43
C GLY A 5 -0.14 20.64 -1.72
N LYS A 6 -0.77 20.81 -0.55
CA LYS A 6 -0.52 21.94 0.36
C LYS A 6 0.45 21.49 1.45
N PRO A 7 1.59 22.20 1.67
CA PRO A 7 2.43 21.94 2.83
C PRO A 7 1.63 22.15 4.14
N MET A 8 1.73 21.20 5.04
CA MET A 8 1.11 21.26 6.36
C MET A 8 2.09 20.76 7.42
N THR A 9 2.05 21.31 8.62
CA THR A 9 2.78 20.79 9.77
C THR A 9 2.09 19.54 10.33
N VAL A 10 2.79 18.79 11.16
CA VAL A 10 2.21 17.61 11.85
C VAL A 10 1.01 18.04 12.71
N GLU A 11 1.11 19.20 13.37
CA GLU A 11 0.07 19.76 14.23
C GLU A 11 -1.17 20.16 13.41
N GLU A 12 -0.99 20.79 12.25
CA GLU A 12 -2.09 21.15 11.35
C GLU A 12 -2.82 19.91 10.81
N ILE A 13 -2.07 18.86 10.46
CA ILE A 13 -2.65 17.59 10.00
C ILE A 13 -3.42 16.92 11.14
N SER A 14 -2.81 16.83 12.32
CA SER A 14 -3.44 16.21 13.50
C SER A 14 -4.72 16.95 13.90
N TYR A 15 -4.70 18.29 13.84
CA TYR A 15 -5.89 19.10 14.10
C TYR A 15 -7.00 18.81 13.07
N ALA A 16 -6.67 18.82 11.78
CA ALA A 16 -7.64 18.54 10.72
C ALA A 16 -8.26 17.14 10.85
N ILE A 17 -7.45 16.12 11.18
CA ILE A 17 -7.92 14.76 11.43
C ILE A 17 -8.89 14.73 12.63
N ASN A 18 -8.54 15.40 13.72
CA ASN A 18 -9.41 15.44 14.91
C ASN A 18 -10.76 16.11 14.61
N GLU A 19 -10.77 17.20 13.88
CA GLU A 19 -12.02 17.88 13.46
C GLU A 19 -12.88 16.94 12.61
N MET A 20 -12.30 16.31 11.60
CA MET A 20 -13.01 15.37 10.71
C MET A 20 -13.52 14.15 11.50
N SER A 21 -12.73 13.63 12.41
CA SER A 21 -13.06 12.42 13.19
C SER A 21 -14.13 12.66 14.26
N THR A 22 -14.34 13.91 14.69
CA THR A 22 -15.33 14.25 15.72
C THR A 22 -16.73 13.80 15.32
N SER A 23 -17.09 13.84 14.04
CA SER A 23 -18.37 13.34 13.52
C SER A 23 -18.54 11.81 13.60
N TYR A 24 -17.44 11.08 13.80
CA TYR A 24 -17.43 9.61 13.87
C TYR A 24 -17.16 9.07 15.27
N LYS A 25 -16.79 9.91 16.25
CA LYS A 25 -16.55 9.50 17.64
C LYS A 25 -17.77 8.79 18.21
N GLY A 26 -17.57 7.60 18.76
CA GLY A 26 -18.64 6.78 19.35
C GLY A 26 -19.36 5.86 18.37
N LYS A 27 -19.04 5.88 17.08
CA LYS A 27 -19.54 4.88 16.12
C LYS A 27 -18.61 3.70 16.09
N GLN A 28 -19.07 2.54 16.54
CA GLN A 28 -18.33 1.28 16.40
C GLN A 28 -18.88 0.51 15.20
N LEU A 29 -17.99 0.06 14.30
CA LEU A 29 -18.33 -0.88 13.26
C LEU A 29 -17.73 -2.24 13.63
N LYS A 30 -18.56 -3.25 13.91
CA LYS A 30 -18.15 -4.65 14.21
C LYS A 30 -17.03 -4.77 15.26
N GLY A 31 -17.07 -3.98 16.33
CA GLY A 31 -16.08 -4.05 17.43
C GLY A 31 -14.74 -3.37 17.15
N GLN A 32 -14.58 -2.70 16.01
CA GLN A 32 -13.39 -1.88 15.72
C GLN A 32 -13.60 -0.44 16.19
N SER A 33 -12.55 0.13 16.77
CA SER A 33 -12.53 1.55 17.10
C SER A 33 -12.34 2.37 15.82
N LEU A 34 -13.30 3.24 15.51
CA LEU A 34 -13.16 4.25 14.46
C LEU A 34 -12.73 5.58 15.13
N PRO A 35 -12.00 6.45 14.43
CA PRO A 35 -11.66 6.34 13.00
C PRO A 35 -10.35 5.60 12.74
N LEU A 36 -10.31 4.99 11.56
CA LEU A 36 -9.12 4.45 10.94
C LEU A 36 -8.49 5.55 10.09
N ILE A 37 -7.19 5.74 10.21
CA ILE A 37 -6.40 6.70 9.45
C ILE A 37 -5.42 5.95 8.58
N GLU A 38 -5.48 6.19 7.28
CA GLU A 38 -4.54 5.64 6.33
C GLU A 38 -3.68 6.74 5.72
N LEU A 39 -2.36 6.58 5.82
CA LEU A 39 -1.39 7.42 5.14
C LEU A 39 -1.03 6.77 3.82
N THR A 40 -1.35 7.45 2.74
CA THR A 40 -1.09 7.02 1.37
C THR A 40 -0.62 8.21 0.52
N GLY A 41 -0.42 8.00 -0.76
CA GLY A 41 -0.03 9.07 -1.69
C GLY A 41 0.97 8.55 -2.71
N GLY A 42 2.02 9.29 -3.08
CA GLY A 42 3.12 8.77 -3.86
C GLY A 42 3.90 7.73 -3.04
N GLU A 43 4.73 8.19 -2.11
CA GLU A 43 5.38 7.38 -1.10
C GLU A 43 5.43 8.20 0.21
N PRO A 44 4.62 7.81 1.22
CA PRO A 44 4.54 8.55 2.48
C PRO A 44 5.87 8.63 3.23
N LEU A 45 6.69 7.59 3.16
CA LEU A 45 7.98 7.52 3.87
C LEU A 45 9.04 8.47 3.31
N LEU A 46 8.81 9.10 2.16
CA LEU A 46 9.62 10.23 1.67
C LEU A 46 9.41 11.49 2.51
N GLN A 47 8.29 11.59 3.25
CA GLN A 47 8.01 12.72 4.12
C GLN A 47 8.70 12.50 5.46
N LYS A 48 9.69 13.33 5.77
CA LYS A 48 10.54 13.20 6.96
C LYS A 48 9.76 13.05 8.28
N ASN A 49 8.63 13.73 8.39
CA ASN A 49 7.81 13.74 9.60
C ASN A 49 6.67 12.70 9.58
N CYS A 50 6.59 11.87 8.54
CA CYS A 50 5.55 10.84 8.44
C CYS A 50 5.58 9.85 9.63
N PRO A 51 6.73 9.30 10.06
CA PRO A 51 6.78 8.42 11.24
C PRO A 51 6.31 9.11 12.52
N LEU A 52 6.70 10.38 12.72
CA LEU A 52 6.27 11.16 13.87
C LEU A 52 4.75 11.37 13.90
N LEU A 53 4.17 11.76 12.77
CA LEU A 53 2.71 11.93 12.62
C LEU A 53 1.98 10.62 12.97
N MET A 54 2.41 9.49 12.42
CA MET A 54 1.78 8.19 12.66
C MET A 54 1.83 7.79 14.13
N THR A 55 2.97 7.99 14.79
CA THR A 55 3.11 7.70 16.23
C THR A 55 2.15 8.57 17.05
N GLN A 56 2.08 9.87 16.77
CA GLN A 56 1.16 10.77 17.47
C GLN A 56 -0.32 10.39 17.26
N LEU A 57 -0.68 9.93 16.07
CA LEU A 57 -2.03 9.44 15.79
C LEU A 57 -2.33 8.15 16.57
N CYS A 58 -1.38 7.22 16.67
CA CYS A 58 -1.50 6.04 17.53
C CYS A 58 -1.67 6.43 19.00
N ASP A 59 -0.91 7.42 19.49
CA ASP A 59 -1.01 7.93 20.87
C ASP A 59 -2.37 8.59 21.15
N ALA A 60 -2.96 9.20 20.14
CA ALA A 60 -4.32 9.76 20.19
C ALA A 60 -5.44 8.70 20.11
N GLY A 61 -5.09 7.40 19.97
CA GLY A 61 -6.03 6.28 19.97
C GLY A 61 -6.61 5.92 18.60
N TYR A 62 -6.04 6.45 17.51
CA TYR A 62 -6.43 6.06 16.17
C TYR A 62 -5.83 4.71 15.77
N THR A 63 -6.54 3.95 14.93
CA THR A 63 -5.94 2.86 14.17
C THR A 63 -5.26 3.46 12.95
N VAL A 64 -3.93 3.29 12.87
CA VAL A 64 -3.12 3.93 11.81
C VAL A 64 -2.59 2.89 10.84
N LEU A 65 -2.83 3.12 9.56
CA LEU A 65 -2.29 2.34 8.45
C LEU A 65 -1.35 3.20 7.61
N ILE A 66 -0.38 2.56 6.98
CA ILE A 66 0.45 3.16 5.95
C ILE A 66 0.48 2.26 4.72
N GLU A 67 0.15 2.84 3.55
CA GLU A 67 0.38 2.20 2.27
C GLU A 67 1.74 2.67 1.71
N THR A 68 2.69 1.74 1.56
CA THR A 68 4.06 2.03 1.10
C THR A 68 4.47 1.16 -0.06
N SER A 69 5.30 1.70 -0.95
CA SER A 69 5.88 0.97 -2.08
C SER A 69 6.91 -0.11 -1.69
N GLY A 70 7.28 -0.19 -0.42
CA GLY A 70 8.35 -1.09 0.05
C GLY A 70 9.77 -0.67 -0.33
N ALA A 71 9.95 0.48 -0.98
CA ALA A 71 11.27 1.01 -1.37
C ALA A 71 12.00 1.76 -0.25
N HIS A 72 11.34 1.97 0.89
CA HIS A 72 11.91 2.66 2.04
C HIS A 72 11.86 1.76 3.28
N PRO A 73 12.84 1.92 4.21
CA PRO A 73 12.92 1.09 5.40
C PRO A 73 11.74 1.31 6.35
N ILE A 74 11.15 0.21 6.85
CA ILE A 74 10.01 0.21 7.78
C ILE A 74 10.37 -0.23 9.20
N GLN A 75 11.61 -0.66 9.45
CA GLN A 75 12.04 -1.24 10.73
C GLN A 75 11.88 -0.31 11.94
N ASN A 76 11.89 1.00 11.71
CA ASN A 76 11.82 2.01 12.79
C ASN A 76 10.42 2.62 12.95
N LEU A 77 9.41 2.09 12.26
CA LEU A 77 8.04 2.53 12.45
C LEU A 77 7.49 2.03 13.78
N ASP A 78 6.60 2.80 14.39
CA ASP A 78 5.89 2.39 15.61
C ASP A 78 5.19 1.05 15.36
N PRO A 79 5.35 0.04 16.25
CA PRO A 79 4.81 -1.31 16.03
C PRO A 79 3.27 -1.36 16.00
N ARG A 80 2.58 -0.32 16.43
CA ARG A 80 1.12 -0.20 16.36
C ARG A 80 0.61 0.15 14.95
N ILE A 81 1.50 0.63 14.08
CA ILE A 81 1.17 1.00 12.70
C ILE A 81 1.04 -0.28 11.87
N ARG A 82 -0.10 -0.44 11.21
CA ARG A 82 -0.32 -1.51 10.22
C ARG A 82 0.23 -1.09 8.87
N LYS A 83 1.00 -1.95 8.26
CA LYS A 83 1.66 -1.68 6.99
C LYS A 83 0.95 -2.44 5.86
N ILE A 84 0.56 -1.74 4.82
CA ILE A 84 0.13 -2.30 3.55
C ILE A 84 1.30 -2.07 2.60
N MET A 85 2.13 -3.10 2.41
CA MET A 85 3.32 -3.00 1.57
C MET A 85 3.00 -3.49 0.15
N ASP A 86 3.12 -2.58 -0.81
CA ASP A 86 2.89 -2.87 -2.23
C ASP A 86 4.10 -3.60 -2.82
N LEU A 87 3.94 -4.88 -3.12
CA LEU A 87 4.94 -5.69 -3.81
C LEU A 87 4.92 -5.33 -5.29
N LYS A 88 5.88 -4.51 -5.73
CA LYS A 88 5.94 -3.98 -7.09
C LYS A 88 6.29 -5.05 -8.11
N CYS A 89 5.31 -5.40 -8.93
CA CYS A 89 5.45 -6.39 -10.01
C CYS A 89 6.31 -5.87 -11.16
N PRO A 90 6.88 -6.76 -12.00
CA PRO A 90 7.75 -6.37 -13.11
C PRO A 90 7.14 -5.34 -14.07
N SER A 91 5.85 -5.48 -14.41
CA SER A 91 5.17 -4.54 -15.31
C SER A 91 5.09 -3.12 -14.79
N SER A 92 5.26 -2.92 -13.47
CA SER A 92 5.33 -1.58 -12.88
C SER A 92 6.62 -0.83 -13.21
N GLY A 93 7.69 -1.54 -13.56
CA GLY A 93 9.04 -0.99 -13.73
C GLY A 93 9.71 -0.54 -12.44
N GLU A 94 9.16 -0.88 -11.27
CA GLU A 94 9.65 -0.45 -9.95
C GLU A 94 10.09 -1.63 -9.06
N SER A 95 10.02 -2.86 -9.55
CA SER A 95 10.35 -4.08 -8.79
C SER A 95 11.77 -4.09 -8.23
N ASP A 96 12.74 -3.52 -8.97
CA ASP A 96 14.15 -3.48 -8.57
C ASP A 96 14.41 -2.51 -7.39
N ARG A 97 13.44 -1.67 -7.04
CA ARG A 97 13.56 -0.70 -5.93
C ARG A 97 13.10 -1.24 -4.59
N MET A 98 12.56 -2.45 -4.58
CA MET A 98 12.09 -3.10 -3.36
C MET A 98 13.24 -3.33 -2.37
N LEU A 99 13.04 -2.93 -1.13
CA LEU A 99 13.90 -3.30 -0.01
C LEU A 99 13.40 -4.62 0.59
N TRP A 100 13.96 -5.74 0.14
CA TRP A 100 13.56 -7.07 0.58
C TRP A 100 13.74 -7.30 2.09
N ASP A 101 14.65 -6.56 2.73
CA ASP A 101 14.83 -6.58 4.19
C ASP A 101 13.57 -6.12 4.94
N ASN A 102 12.67 -5.39 4.31
CA ASN A 102 11.40 -5.00 4.92
C ASN A 102 10.53 -6.21 5.29
N ILE A 103 10.65 -7.33 4.56
CA ILE A 103 9.83 -8.52 4.79
C ILE A 103 9.98 -9.05 6.22
N GLN A 104 11.19 -9.02 6.78
CA GLN A 104 11.43 -9.49 8.15
C GLN A 104 10.75 -8.63 9.24
N HIS A 105 10.32 -7.41 8.89
CA HIS A 105 9.67 -6.47 9.77
C HIS A 105 8.13 -6.44 9.61
N LEU A 106 7.59 -7.28 8.71
CA LEU A 106 6.16 -7.48 8.59
C LEU A 106 5.66 -8.45 9.67
N THR A 107 4.45 -8.23 10.13
CA THR A 107 3.77 -9.01 11.16
C THR A 107 2.40 -9.50 10.63
N TYR A 108 1.74 -10.36 11.36
CA TYR A 108 0.39 -10.86 11.02
C TYR A 108 -0.70 -9.76 10.96
N GLN A 109 -0.40 -8.54 11.43
CA GLN A 109 -1.31 -7.38 11.35
C GLN A 109 -1.13 -6.58 10.07
N ASP A 110 -0.07 -6.85 9.33
CA ASP A 110 0.29 -6.15 8.11
C ASP A 110 -0.26 -6.89 6.89
N GLU A 111 -0.17 -6.26 5.73
CA GLU A 111 -0.64 -6.81 4.46
C GLU A 111 0.43 -6.60 3.38
N ILE A 112 0.53 -7.55 2.46
CA ILE A 112 1.24 -7.38 1.20
C ILE A 112 0.21 -7.24 0.09
N LYS A 113 0.32 -6.18 -0.71
CA LYS A 113 -0.54 -5.94 -1.87
C LYS A 113 0.25 -6.14 -3.16
N CYS A 114 -0.26 -6.99 -4.05
CA CYS A 114 0.27 -7.22 -5.39
C CYS A 114 -0.70 -6.63 -6.42
N VAL A 115 -0.26 -5.65 -7.21
CA VAL A 115 -1.05 -5.08 -8.30
C VAL A 115 -0.69 -5.81 -9.58
N ILE A 116 -1.63 -6.60 -10.08
CA ILE A 116 -1.43 -7.53 -11.19
C ILE A 116 -2.01 -6.94 -12.48
N ALA A 117 -1.15 -6.63 -13.44
CA ALA A 117 -1.52 -6.17 -14.77
C ALA A 117 -1.39 -7.27 -15.82
N THR A 118 -0.40 -8.15 -15.69
CA THR A 118 -0.05 -9.16 -16.68
C THR A 118 -0.06 -10.58 -16.11
N HIS A 119 -0.05 -11.57 -16.99
CA HIS A 119 0.15 -12.96 -16.59
C HIS A 119 1.53 -13.18 -15.94
N GLU A 120 2.57 -12.48 -16.42
CA GLU A 120 3.91 -12.51 -15.86
C GLU A 120 3.94 -11.96 -14.42
N ASP A 121 3.21 -10.85 -14.15
CA ASP A 121 3.11 -10.29 -12.78
C ASP A 121 2.57 -11.33 -11.81
N TYR A 122 1.52 -12.07 -12.20
CA TYR A 122 0.93 -13.08 -11.35
C TYR A 122 1.92 -14.20 -11.01
N GLU A 123 2.60 -14.77 -12.03
CA GLU A 123 3.58 -15.84 -11.82
C GLU A 123 4.78 -15.34 -11.01
N TRP A 124 5.23 -14.12 -11.27
CA TRP A 124 6.30 -13.51 -10.49
C TRP A 124 5.90 -13.33 -9.02
N CYS A 125 4.68 -12.82 -8.75
CA CYS A 125 4.18 -12.69 -7.38
C CYS A 125 4.13 -14.03 -6.67
N LYS A 126 3.59 -15.08 -7.30
CA LYS A 126 3.59 -16.44 -6.73
C LYS A 126 5.00 -16.87 -6.33
N ALA A 127 5.97 -16.71 -7.22
CA ALA A 127 7.36 -17.06 -6.96
C ALA A 127 7.95 -16.26 -5.77
N GLN A 128 7.61 -14.96 -5.63
CA GLN A 128 8.07 -14.18 -4.47
C GLN A 128 7.36 -14.60 -3.18
N ILE A 129 6.07 -14.88 -3.22
CA ILE A 129 5.29 -15.37 -2.07
C ILE A 129 5.91 -16.66 -1.53
N GLU A 130 6.18 -17.62 -2.41
CA GLU A 130 6.82 -18.89 -2.06
C GLU A 130 8.25 -18.70 -1.54
N LYS A 131 9.08 -17.95 -2.28
CA LYS A 131 10.49 -17.71 -1.95
C LYS A 131 10.67 -17.10 -0.55
N TRP A 132 9.80 -16.17 -0.17
CA TRP A 132 9.91 -15.43 1.08
C TRP A 132 8.93 -15.93 2.14
N GLU A 133 8.16 -16.99 1.85
CA GLU A 133 7.14 -17.56 2.73
C GLU A 133 6.17 -16.50 3.27
N LEU A 134 5.73 -15.58 2.39
CA LEU A 134 4.98 -14.38 2.80
C LEU A 134 3.66 -14.70 3.47
N GLU A 135 2.96 -15.74 3.03
CA GLU A 135 1.70 -16.24 3.60
C GLU A 135 1.80 -16.71 5.06
N LYS A 136 3.04 -17.02 5.54
CA LYS A 136 3.29 -17.31 6.95
C LYS A 136 3.47 -16.06 7.80
N ARG A 137 3.56 -14.88 7.18
CA ARG A 137 3.84 -13.60 7.85
C ARG A 137 2.62 -12.72 7.97
N CYS A 138 1.92 -12.50 6.88
CA CYS A 138 0.80 -11.57 6.80
C CYS A 138 -0.16 -11.95 5.68
N GLU A 139 -1.27 -11.24 5.59
CA GLU A 139 -2.26 -11.40 4.54
C GLU A 139 -1.73 -10.89 3.20
N ILE A 140 -2.12 -11.56 2.10
CA ILE A 140 -1.69 -11.20 0.75
C ILE A 140 -2.90 -10.84 -0.08
N LEU A 141 -2.88 -9.64 -0.65
CA LEU A 141 -3.94 -9.08 -1.46
C LEU A 141 -3.51 -9.00 -2.93
N PHE A 142 -4.33 -9.57 -3.80
CA PHE A 142 -4.18 -9.37 -5.24
C PHE A 142 -5.16 -8.32 -5.73
N SER A 143 -4.65 -7.28 -6.36
CA SER A 143 -5.43 -6.19 -6.95
C SER A 143 -5.28 -6.21 -8.47
N TRP A 144 -6.39 -6.39 -9.18
CA TRP A 144 -6.35 -6.32 -10.63
C TRP A 144 -6.12 -4.90 -11.12
N CYS A 145 -5.12 -4.72 -12.01
CA CYS A 145 -4.83 -3.46 -12.65
C CYS A 145 -5.68 -3.31 -13.92
N ALA A 146 -6.67 -2.42 -13.89
CA ALA A 146 -7.46 -2.10 -15.07
C ALA A 146 -6.59 -1.43 -16.14
N PRO A 147 -6.69 -1.85 -17.43
CA PRO A 147 -5.97 -1.20 -18.52
C PRO A 147 -6.34 0.29 -18.62
N LEU A 148 -5.32 1.13 -18.81
CA LEU A 148 -5.53 2.57 -19.03
C LEU A 148 -6.15 2.82 -20.41
N THR A 149 -7.13 3.70 -20.49
CA THR A 149 -7.61 4.25 -21.75
C THR A 149 -6.55 5.14 -22.40
N GLU A 150 -6.64 5.39 -23.71
CA GLU A 150 -5.68 6.27 -24.40
C GLU A 150 -5.56 7.66 -23.76
N SER A 151 -6.67 8.23 -23.30
CA SER A 151 -6.69 9.54 -22.65
C SER A 151 -6.00 9.56 -21.27
N GLN A 152 -5.84 8.40 -20.62
CA GLN A 152 -5.18 8.24 -19.33
C GLN A 152 -3.69 7.91 -19.48
N ARG A 153 -3.24 7.54 -20.67
CA ARG A 153 -1.84 7.20 -20.93
C ARG A 153 -0.98 8.45 -20.96
N ASN A 154 0.12 8.43 -20.24
CA ASN A 154 1.14 9.47 -20.31
C ASN A 154 2.34 8.92 -21.10
N PRO A 155 2.67 9.47 -22.28
CA PRO A 155 3.75 8.98 -23.13
C PRO A 155 5.15 9.05 -22.46
N SER A 156 5.30 9.85 -21.40
CA SER A 156 6.57 9.97 -20.65
C SER A 156 6.73 8.91 -19.55
N LEU A 157 5.73 8.09 -19.31
CA LEU A 157 5.83 6.95 -18.39
C LEU A 157 6.25 5.69 -19.17
N ASN A 158 6.68 4.67 -18.44
CA ASN A 158 7.04 3.38 -19.02
C ASN A 158 5.95 2.88 -19.98
N PRO A 159 6.33 2.24 -21.10
CA PRO A 159 5.35 1.71 -22.04
C PRO A 159 4.39 0.77 -21.31
N SER A 160 3.10 0.93 -21.58
CA SER A 160 2.10 -0.02 -21.09
C SER A 160 2.41 -1.42 -21.62
N PRO A 161 2.13 -2.47 -20.83
CA PRO A 161 2.23 -3.85 -21.34
C PRO A 161 1.45 -4.03 -22.64
N SER A 162 1.89 -4.97 -23.48
CA SER A 162 1.14 -5.39 -24.66
C SER A 162 -0.26 -5.85 -24.26
N THR A 163 -1.25 -5.61 -25.11
CA THR A 163 -2.63 -6.08 -24.86
C THR A 163 -2.71 -7.60 -24.69
N ASP A 164 -1.82 -8.33 -25.36
CA ASP A 164 -1.78 -9.80 -25.32
C ASP A 164 -1.19 -10.33 -24.00
N ASP A 165 -0.41 -9.51 -23.28
CA ASP A 165 0.18 -9.86 -22.00
C ASP A 165 -0.74 -9.56 -20.81
N LEU A 166 -1.80 -8.76 -21.04
CA LEU A 166 -2.69 -8.34 -19.95
C LEU A 166 -3.53 -9.51 -19.45
N ILE A 167 -3.60 -9.64 -18.12
CA ILE A 167 -4.52 -10.57 -17.48
C ILE A 167 -5.90 -9.93 -17.34
N SER A 168 -6.95 -10.67 -17.69
CA SER A 168 -8.30 -10.22 -17.41
C SER A 168 -8.65 -10.39 -15.93
N ARG A 169 -9.59 -9.58 -15.42
CA ARG A 169 -10.07 -9.71 -14.03
C ARG A 169 -10.60 -11.12 -13.76
N GLN A 170 -11.32 -11.72 -14.72
CA GLN A 170 -11.85 -13.06 -14.58
C GLN A 170 -10.73 -14.11 -14.50
N ALA A 171 -9.75 -14.03 -15.41
CA ALA A 171 -8.61 -14.95 -15.42
C ALA A 171 -7.77 -14.85 -14.13
N LEU A 172 -7.62 -13.64 -13.55
CA LEU A 172 -6.96 -13.50 -12.26
C LEU A 172 -7.73 -14.21 -11.14
N ILE A 173 -9.06 -14.05 -11.09
CA ILE A 173 -9.91 -14.72 -10.09
C ILE A 173 -9.81 -16.23 -10.23
N GLU A 174 -9.90 -16.76 -11.44
CA GLU A 174 -9.81 -18.20 -11.71
C GLU A 174 -8.49 -18.78 -11.20
N ARG A 175 -7.36 -18.11 -11.49
CA ARG A 175 -6.03 -18.53 -11.02
C ARG A 175 -5.83 -18.44 -9.49
N MET A 176 -6.58 -17.59 -8.80
CA MET A 176 -6.51 -17.50 -7.33
C MET A 176 -7.29 -18.61 -6.64
N ILE A 177 -8.19 -19.32 -7.35
CA ILE A 177 -9.02 -20.40 -6.81
C ILE A 177 -8.35 -21.77 -7.04
N GLU A 178 -7.47 -21.90 -8.02
CA GLU A 178 -6.66 -23.09 -8.28
C GLU A 178 -5.58 -23.31 -7.22
#